data_c08dd07b8e7484f34029741d2173eada
#
_entry.id   c08dd07b8e7484f34029741d2173eada
#
_cell.length_a   1.000
_cell.length_b   1.000
_cell.length_c   1.000
_cell.angle_alpha   90.00
_cell.angle_beta   90.00
_cell.angle_gamma   90.00
#
_symmetry.space_group_name_H-M   'P 1'
#
loop_
_entity.id
_entity.type
_entity.pdbx_description
1 polymer ?
#
loop_
_entity_poly.entity_id
_entity_poly.type
_entity_poly.pdbx_seq_one_letter_code
_entity_poly.pdbx_strand_id
1 'polypeptide(L)'
;MLLTLLLACQDYDVAVLDRTDAFAQDPADKVDILLVVDNSASMMPYQNKLSQHFSAFIQYFVEANTDYHIGVTSTTLGEPLPPGTYDCTVPEFWPVPEDGELAGPLIIAPGTPNAELQFEHLVQLGTCGSGAEAGMAAALASLTDRVADGSNAGFLREDAPLSIIFVSDEQDSSLLSPIGYAQQFQNLKRKLGRDSFVASALVSTTEEAIGCDDPDFPPNVGSRYIELAELTGGIVGDICSSDFEPIVQKLGLA
;
A
#
# COMPACT_ATOMS: atom_id res chain seq x y z
N MET A 1 31.11 44.22 -55.55
CA MET A 1 31.49 42.88 -55.08
C MET A 1 30.49 42.50 -53.99
N LEU A 2 29.43 41.77 -54.40
CA LEU A 2 28.27 41.42 -53.52
C LEU A 2 28.58 40.07 -52.92
N LEU A 3 28.69 39.99 -51.59
CA LEU A 3 28.98 38.75 -50.85
C LEU A 3 27.64 38.13 -50.45
N THR A 4 27.25 37.05 -51.14
CA THR A 4 26.06 36.25 -50.81
C THR A 4 26.38 35.29 -49.68
N LEU A 5 25.79 35.51 -48.49
CA LEU A 5 25.79 34.53 -47.39
C LEU A 5 24.79 33.41 -47.70
N LEU A 6 25.26 32.21 -47.93
CA LEU A 6 24.45 31.00 -47.96
C LEU A 6 24.22 30.53 -46.50
N LEU A 7 22.99 30.68 -46.00
CA LEU A 7 22.56 29.95 -44.78
C LEU A 7 22.28 28.50 -45.16
N ALA A 8 23.13 27.62 -44.71
CA ALA A 8 22.84 26.17 -44.72
C ALA A 8 21.95 25.84 -43.52
N CYS A 9 20.68 25.54 -43.77
CA CYS A 9 19.85 24.83 -42.79
C CYS A 9 20.36 23.38 -42.77
N GLN A 10 20.94 22.92 -41.65
CA GLN A 10 21.14 21.52 -41.39
C GLN A 10 19.85 20.96 -40.79
N ASP A 11 19.16 20.12 -41.54
CA ASP A 11 18.10 19.25 -40.99
C ASP A 11 18.75 18.22 -40.07
N TYR A 12 18.48 18.32 -38.77
CA TYR A 12 18.79 17.28 -37.81
C TYR A 12 17.63 16.30 -37.83
N ASP A 13 17.83 15.12 -38.44
CA ASP A 13 16.98 13.96 -38.22
C ASP A 13 17.17 13.50 -36.78
N VAL A 14 16.24 13.86 -35.90
CA VAL A 14 16.14 13.28 -34.57
C VAL A 14 15.52 11.91 -34.73
N ALA A 15 16.35 10.87 -34.80
CA ALA A 15 15.88 9.49 -34.65
C ALA A 15 15.35 9.34 -33.21
N VAL A 16 14.04 9.43 -33.05
CA VAL A 16 13.36 8.99 -31.81
C VAL A 16 13.51 7.47 -31.78
N LEU A 17 14.51 6.99 -31.04
CA LEU A 17 14.56 5.58 -30.67
C LEU A 17 13.43 5.36 -29.66
N ASP A 18 12.33 4.82 -30.14
CA ASP A 18 11.27 4.24 -29.31
C ASP A 18 11.87 3.02 -28.60
N ARG A 19 12.53 3.26 -27.49
CA ARG A 19 13.05 2.23 -26.62
C ARG A 19 11.93 1.88 -25.66
N THR A 20 11.05 1.00 -26.06
CA THR A 20 10.22 0.21 -25.15
C THR A 20 11.17 -0.79 -24.47
N ASP A 21 11.78 -0.38 -23.38
CA ASP A 21 12.40 -1.31 -22.46
C ASP A 21 11.24 -2.07 -21.80
N ALA A 22 10.85 -3.20 -22.39
CA ALA A 22 10.03 -4.17 -21.72
C ALA A 22 10.89 -4.79 -20.61
N PHE A 23 10.79 -4.26 -19.40
CA PHE A 23 11.28 -4.95 -18.21
C PHE A 23 10.36 -6.15 -18.01
N ALA A 24 10.81 -7.33 -18.42
CA ALA A 24 10.30 -8.55 -17.85
C ALA A 24 10.82 -8.55 -16.39
N GLN A 25 9.99 -8.17 -15.44
CA GLN A 25 10.26 -8.49 -14.05
C GLN A 25 10.17 -10.01 -13.96
N ASP A 26 11.30 -10.68 -13.71
CA ASP A 26 11.25 -12.03 -13.18
C ASP A 26 10.52 -11.91 -11.84
N PRO A 27 9.43 -12.66 -11.61
CA PRO A 27 8.73 -12.61 -10.34
C PRO A 27 9.75 -12.89 -9.24
N ALA A 28 9.79 -12.04 -8.22
CA ALA A 28 10.67 -12.26 -7.09
C ALA A 28 10.34 -13.63 -6.47
N ASP A 29 11.35 -14.45 -6.21
CA ASP A 29 11.14 -15.75 -5.56
C ASP A 29 10.48 -15.59 -4.18
N LYS A 30 10.63 -14.41 -3.57
CA LYS A 30 10.10 -14.05 -2.24
C LYS A 30 9.60 -12.62 -2.23
N VAL A 31 8.61 -12.32 -1.38
CA VAL A 31 8.14 -10.95 -1.10
C VAL A 31 7.49 -10.85 0.27
N ASP A 32 7.79 -9.77 1.00
CA ASP A 32 7.05 -9.37 2.22
C ASP A 32 6.06 -8.26 1.85
N ILE A 33 4.78 -8.47 2.14
CA ILE A 33 3.70 -7.55 1.77
C ILE A 33 3.01 -7.07 3.04
N LEU A 34 3.10 -5.78 3.34
CA LEU A 34 2.40 -5.14 4.44
C LEU A 34 1.22 -4.33 3.91
N LEU A 35 0.00 -4.72 4.28
CA LEU A 35 -1.18 -3.87 4.08
C LEU A 35 -1.35 -2.99 5.30
N VAL A 36 -1.48 -1.69 5.07
CA VAL A 36 -1.77 -0.68 6.08
C VAL A 36 -3.17 -0.17 5.80
N VAL A 37 -4.14 -0.68 6.54
CA VAL A 37 -5.56 -0.44 6.28
C VAL A 37 -6.09 0.55 7.29
N ASP A 38 -6.67 1.61 6.79
CA ASP A 38 -7.37 2.60 7.57
C ASP A 38 -8.59 1.98 8.26
N ASN A 39 -8.74 2.31 9.54
CA ASN A 39 -9.81 1.85 10.40
C ASN A 39 -10.57 3.01 11.06
N SER A 40 -10.61 4.18 10.40
CA SER A 40 -11.48 5.29 10.72
C SER A 40 -12.96 4.97 10.41
N ALA A 41 -13.86 5.83 10.87
CA ALA A 41 -15.30 5.59 10.81
C ALA A 41 -15.86 5.38 9.40
N SER A 42 -15.28 6.03 8.38
CA SER A 42 -15.70 5.96 6.97
C SER A 42 -15.33 4.65 6.26
N MET A 43 -14.39 3.88 6.80
CA MET A 43 -13.72 2.79 6.09
C MET A 43 -14.49 1.47 5.96
N MET A 44 -15.63 1.30 6.64
CA MET A 44 -16.36 0.02 6.59
C MET A 44 -16.70 -0.48 5.17
N PRO A 45 -17.20 0.36 4.24
CA PRO A 45 -17.50 -0.09 2.87
C PRO A 45 -16.25 -0.53 2.11
N TYR A 46 -15.12 0.15 2.34
CA TYR A 46 -13.86 -0.11 1.65
C TYR A 46 -13.16 -1.36 2.17
N GLN A 47 -13.18 -1.60 3.49
CA GLN A 47 -12.71 -2.84 4.09
C GLN A 47 -13.49 -4.04 3.56
N ASN A 48 -14.82 -3.94 3.46
CA ASN A 48 -15.67 -4.98 2.87
C ASN A 48 -15.34 -5.22 1.39
N LYS A 49 -15.10 -4.16 0.63
CA LYS A 49 -14.74 -4.26 -0.78
C LYS A 49 -13.36 -4.93 -0.95
N LEU A 50 -12.39 -4.55 -0.12
CA LEU A 50 -11.05 -5.14 -0.12
C LEU A 50 -11.09 -6.64 0.21
N SER A 51 -11.87 -7.03 1.23
CA SER A 51 -12.00 -8.43 1.64
C SER A 51 -12.52 -9.34 0.52
N GLN A 52 -13.44 -8.84 -0.30
CA GLN A 52 -14.06 -9.59 -1.40
C GLN A 52 -13.13 -9.84 -2.60
N HIS A 53 -12.05 -9.08 -2.73
CA HIS A 53 -11.15 -9.14 -3.90
C HIS A 53 -9.79 -9.77 -3.61
N PHE A 54 -9.60 -10.37 -2.42
CA PHE A 54 -8.33 -11.00 -2.05
C PHE A 54 -7.91 -12.14 -2.98
N SER A 55 -8.85 -12.95 -3.43
CA SER A 55 -8.55 -14.05 -4.36
C SER A 55 -7.82 -13.54 -5.60
N ALA A 56 -8.26 -12.39 -6.15
CA ALA A 56 -7.63 -11.77 -7.30
C ALA A 56 -6.20 -11.25 -7.00
N PHE A 57 -5.99 -10.76 -5.79
CA PHE A 57 -4.68 -10.29 -5.34
C PHE A 57 -3.68 -11.44 -5.17
N ILE A 58 -4.08 -12.50 -4.48
CA ILE A 58 -3.16 -13.60 -4.14
C ILE A 58 -2.89 -14.53 -5.31
N GLN A 59 -3.79 -14.61 -6.30
CA GLN A 59 -3.67 -15.51 -7.44
C GLN A 59 -2.34 -15.32 -8.18
N TYR A 60 -1.89 -14.09 -8.32
CA TYR A 60 -0.61 -13.80 -8.97
C TYR A 60 0.57 -14.48 -8.27
N PHE A 61 0.65 -14.37 -6.95
CA PHE A 61 1.74 -14.98 -6.17
C PHE A 61 1.68 -16.51 -6.18
N VAL A 62 0.47 -17.07 -6.18
CA VAL A 62 0.24 -18.52 -6.28
C VAL A 62 0.66 -19.05 -7.65
N GLU A 63 0.27 -18.36 -8.73
CA GLU A 63 0.64 -18.73 -10.10
C GLU A 63 2.15 -18.61 -10.36
N ALA A 64 2.79 -17.57 -9.80
CA ALA A 64 4.23 -17.37 -9.88
C ALA A 64 5.03 -18.29 -8.95
N ASN A 65 4.36 -19.07 -8.08
CA ASN A 65 4.99 -19.89 -7.03
C ASN A 65 5.92 -19.07 -6.12
N THR A 66 5.53 -17.82 -5.83
CA THR A 66 6.27 -16.90 -4.97
C THR A 66 6.14 -17.29 -3.50
N ASP A 67 7.22 -17.24 -2.75
CA ASP A 67 7.22 -17.34 -1.28
C ASP A 67 6.87 -15.98 -0.69
N TYR A 68 5.61 -15.77 -0.31
CA TYR A 68 5.11 -14.49 0.21
C TYR A 68 4.85 -14.55 1.72
N HIS A 69 5.07 -13.40 2.38
CA HIS A 69 4.50 -13.10 3.69
C HIS A 69 3.55 -11.91 3.55
N ILE A 70 2.30 -12.08 3.96
CA ILE A 70 1.31 -11.00 3.98
C ILE A 70 0.94 -10.73 5.44
N GLY A 71 1.09 -9.48 5.85
CA GLY A 71 0.64 -8.96 7.14
C GLY A 71 -0.28 -7.76 6.96
N VAL A 72 -1.18 -7.54 7.91
CA VAL A 72 -2.10 -6.41 7.90
C VAL A 72 -1.93 -5.63 9.21
N THR A 73 -1.85 -4.32 9.14
CA THR A 73 -1.86 -3.41 10.29
C THR A 73 -2.81 -2.24 10.04
N SER A 74 -3.11 -1.46 11.08
CA SER A 74 -3.94 -0.27 10.95
C SER A 74 -3.12 1.00 10.70
N THR A 75 -3.78 2.08 10.31
CA THR A 75 -3.22 3.43 10.24
C THR A 75 -3.16 4.13 11.59
N THR A 76 -3.82 3.57 12.61
CA THR A 76 -3.91 4.16 13.96
C THR A 76 -2.63 3.97 14.75
N LEU A 77 -2.11 5.07 15.30
CA LEU A 77 -1.10 5.08 16.35
C LEU A 77 -1.71 5.65 17.63
N GLY A 78 -1.49 4.99 18.76
CA GLY A 78 -2.12 5.28 20.02
C GLY A 78 -3.39 4.46 20.27
N GLU A 79 -4.12 4.80 21.32
CA GLU A 79 -5.29 4.02 21.71
C GLU A 79 -6.45 4.22 20.73
N PRO A 80 -7.10 3.12 20.29
CA PRO A 80 -8.30 3.19 19.47
C PRO A 80 -9.46 3.85 20.25
N LEU A 81 -10.45 4.34 19.52
CA LEU A 81 -11.64 4.92 20.15
C LEU A 81 -12.38 3.88 20.99
N PRO A 82 -12.90 4.25 22.18
CA PRO A 82 -13.69 3.33 22.98
C PRO A 82 -14.94 2.83 22.22
N PRO A 83 -15.31 1.54 22.34
CA PRO A 83 -16.54 1.02 21.75
C PRO A 83 -17.77 1.85 22.17
N GLY A 84 -18.63 2.16 21.19
CA GLY A 84 -19.81 3.02 21.40
C GLY A 84 -19.54 4.52 21.26
N THR A 85 -18.33 4.93 20.95
CA THR A 85 -18.03 6.25 20.40
C THR A 85 -18.52 6.29 18.95
N TYR A 86 -18.86 7.44 18.40
CA TYR A 86 -19.41 7.68 17.06
C TYR A 86 -19.02 6.62 16.04
N ASP A 87 -20.01 5.89 15.51
CA ASP A 87 -19.89 4.88 14.43
C ASP A 87 -18.74 3.87 14.56
N CYS A 88 -18.23 3.69 15.78
CA CYS A 88 -17.17 2.75 16.08
C CYS A 88 -17.72 1.32 16.06
N THR A 89 -17.34 0.54 15.06
CA THR A 89 -17.61 -0.89 14.95
C THR A 89 -16.34 -1.65 15.27
N VAL A 90 -16.36 -2.44 16.35
CA VAL A 90 -15.23 -3.33 16.69
C VAL A 90 -15.14 -4.46 15.67
N PRO A 91 -13.92 -4.91 15.33
CA PRO A 91 -13.73 -6.07 14.48
C PRO A 91 -14.40 -7.31 15.07
N GLU A 92 -15.00 -8.14 14.23
CA GLU A 92 -15.69 -9.35 14.68
C GLU A 92 -14.71 -10.45 15.10
N PHE A 93 -13.55 -10.53 14.45
CA PHE A 93 -12.68 -11.69 14.55
C PHE A 93 -11.40 -11.44 15.35
N TRP A 94 -10.82 -10.27 15.25
CA TRP A 94 -9.52 -9.96 15.86
C TRP A 94 -9.58 -8.59 16.56
N PRO A 95 -8.81 -8.39 17.64
CA PRO A 95 -8.67 -7.06 18.21
C PRO A 95 -8.07 -6.09 17.20
N VAL A 96 -8.39 -4.81 17.33
CA VAL A 96 -7.74 -3.74 16.56
C VAL A 96 -6.24 -3.78 16.85
N PRO A 97 -5.38 -3.85 15.81
CA PRO A 97 -3.94 -3.81 16.04
C PRO A 97 -3.52 -2.44 16.58
N GLU A 98 -2.68 -2.44 17.61
CA GLU A 98 -2.19 -1.24 18.26
C GLU A 98 -0.79 -0.87 17.75
N ASP A 99 -0.56 0.43 17.50
CA ASP A 99 0.78 0.98 17.25
C ASP A 99 1.65 0.20 16.24
N GLY A 100 1.06 -0.29 15.16
CA GLY A 100 1.77 -1.04 14.12
C GLY A 100 1.90 -2.55 14.41
N GLU A 101 1.23 -3.11 15.40
CA GLU A 101 1.10 -4.57 15.51
C GLU A 101 0.37 -5.14 14.28
N LEU A 102 0.70 -6.37 13.91
CA LEU A 102 -0.04 -7.06 12.87
C LEU A 102 -1.35 -7.63 13.44
N ALA A 103 -2.42 -7.54 12.65
CA ALA A 103 -3.72 -8.09 13.01
C ALA A 103 -3.70 -9.63 13.05
N GLY A 104 -4.46 -10.23 13.94
CA GLY A 104 -4.77 -11.65 14.01
C GLY A 104 -3.59 -12.60 14.15
N PRO A 105 -3.58 -13.73 13.40
CA PRO A 105 -2.51 -14.72 13.48
C PRO A 105 -1.21 -14.27 12.80
N LEU A 106 -1.09 -13.01 12.48
CA LEU A 106 0.10 -12.27 12.09
C LEU A 106 0.51 -12.40 10.63
N ILE A 107 0.74 -13.61 10.09
CA ILE A 107 1.35 -13.76 8.76
C ILE A 107 0.57 -14.78 7.95
N ILE A 108 0.14 -14.39 6.76
CA ILE A 108 -0.36 -15.30 5.73
C ILE A 108 0.81 -15.62 4.80
N ALA A 109 1.10 -16.91 4.64
CA ALA A 109 2.20 -17.42 3.81
C ALA A 109 1.72 -18.59 2.95
N PRO A 110 2.49 -19.07 1.97
CA PRO A 110 2.16 -20.27 1.21
C PRO A 110 1.87 -21.46 2.15
N GLY A 111 0.73 -22.10 1.94
CA GLY A 111 0.29 -23.21 2.79
C GLY A 111 -0.47 -22.82 4.06
N THR A 112 -0.70 -21.53 4.31
CA THR A 112 -1.60 -21.10 5.40
C THR A 112 -3.01 -21.68 5.18
N PRO A 113 -3.55 -22.44 6.15
CA PRO A 113 -4.90 -23.00 6.01
C PRO A 113 -5.96 -21.91 5.88
N ASN A 114 -6.86 -22.01 4.91
CA ASN A 114 -7.92 -21.04 4.67
C ASN A 114 -7.39 -19.58 4.54
N ALA A 115 -6.27 -19.40 3.83
CA ALA A 115 -5.60 -18.09 3.69
C ALA A 115 -6.56 -16.99 3.22
N GLU A 116 -7.46 -17.30 2.29
CA GLU A 116 -8.48 -16.39 1.78
C GLU A 116 -9.40 -15.90 2.91
N LEU A 117 -10.00 -16.81 3.67
CA LEU A 117 -10.86 -16.46 4.80
C LEU A 117 -10.10 -15.70 5.90
N GLN A 118 -8.85 -16.08 6.16
CA GLN A 118 -8.03 -15.34 7.13
C GLN A 118 -7.78 -13.91 6.66
N PHE A 119 -7.47 -13.70 5.39
CA PHE A 119 -7.28 -12.35 4.86
C PHE A 119 -8.57 -11.51 4.92
N GLU A 120 -9.71 -12.09 4.52
CA GLU A 120 -11.01 -11.42 4.64
C GLU A 120 -11.23 -10.87 6.06
N HIS A 121 -10.88 -11.66 7.07
CA HIS A 121 -10.99 -11.25 8.47
C HIS A 121 -9.92 -10.23 8.89
N LEU A 122 -8.69 -10.35 8.37
CA LEU A 122 -7.58 -9.46 8.74
C LEU A 122 -7.76 -8.02 8.24
N VAL A 123 -8.35 -7.84 7.06
CA VAL A 123 -8.58 -6.50 6.49
C VAL A 123 -9.82 -5.80 7.04
N GLN A 124 -10.68 -6.54 7.75
CA GLN A 124 -11.87 -6.00 8.43
C GLN A 124 -11.50 -5.53 9.84
N LEU A 125 -10.72 -4.45 9.92
CA LEU A 125 -10.19 -3.89 11.17
C LEU A 125 -11.22 -3.14 12.01
N GLY A 126 -12.48 -3.07 11.54
CA GLY A 126 -13.51 -2.25 12.16
C GLY A 126 -13.30 -0.76 11.92
N THR A 127 -13.99 0.07 12.68
CA THR A 127 -14.02 1.53 12.49
C THR A 127 -13.79 2.29 13.79
N CYS A 128 -13.03 1.71 14.71
CA CYS A 128 -12.67 2.32 16.00
C CYS A 128 -11.29 3.00 15.98
N GLY A 129 -10.73 3.23 14.80
CA GLY A 129 -9.47 3.92 14.63
C GLY A 129 -9.52 5.41 14.95
N SER A 130 -8.36 6.02 14.95
CA SER A 130 -8.21 7.47 15.04
C SER A 130 -8.70 8.12 13.76
N GLY A 131 -9.32 9.29 13.81
CA GLY A 131 -9.56 10.14 12.64
C GLY A 131 -8.35 10.97 12.22
N ALA A 132 -7.16 10.67 12.74
CA ALA A 132 -5.90 11.28 12.36
C ALA A 132 -4.96 10.17 11.87
N GLU A 133 -5.15 9.78 10.63
CA GLU A 133 -4.47 8.65 10.02
C GLU A 133 -2.96 8.86 9.93
N ALA A 134 -2.18 7.92 10.47
CA ALA A 134 -0.73 7.97 10.47
C ALA A 134 -0.12 6.71 9.82
N GLY A 135 -0.64 6.32 8.66
CA GLY A 135 -0.33 5.05 8.02
C GLY A 135 1.15 4.83 7.72
N MET A 136 1.87 5.86 7.28
CA MET A 136 3.30 5.73 7.04
C MET A 136 4.09 5.51 8.34
N ALA A 137 3.69 6.17 9.43
CA ALA A 137 4.32 5.98 10.72
C ALA A 137 3.96 4.62 11.33
N ALA A 138 2.71 4.17 11.18
CA ALA A 138 2.27 2.85 11.61
C ALA A 138 3.01 1.73 10.85
N ALA A 139 3.17 1.87 9.53
CA ALA A 139 3.99 0.95 8.73
C ALA A 139 5.43 0.89 9.23
N LEU A 140 6.03 2.04 9.52
CA LEU A 140 7.41 2.08 10.03
C LEU A 140 7.51 1.41 11.40
N ALA A 141 6.59 1.69 12.33
CA ALA A 141 6.53 1.05 13.63
C ALA A 141 6.37 -0.47 13.49
N SER A 142 5.49 -0.93 12.59
CA SER A 142 5.25 -2.34 12.29
C SER A 142 6.53 -3.08 11.88
N LEU A 143 7.39 -2.42 11.10
CA LEU A 143 8.60 -3.00 10.52
C LEU A 143 9.87 -2.78 11.36
N THR A 144 9.79 -1.94 12.41
CA THR A 144 10.93 -1.61 13.28
C THR A 144 10.64 -1.95 14.74
N ASP A 145 9.81 -1.16 15.41
CA ASP A 145 9.56 -1.28 16.84
C ASP A 145 8.90 -2.62 17.19
N ARG A 146 7.91 -3.04 16.40
CA ARG A 146 7.18 -4.29 16.59
C ARG A 146 7.96 -5.53 16.18
N VAL A 147 8.93 -5.39 15.28
CA VAL A 147 9.90 -6.46 15.00
C VAL A 147 10.91 -6.57 16.14
N ALA A 148 11.36 -5.42 16.68
CA ALA A 148 12.35 -5.39 17.75
C ALA A 148 11.81 -5.89 19.11
N ASP A 149 10.55 -5.61 19.45
CA ASP A 149 9.90 -6.11 20.67
C ASP A 149 9.37 -7.54 20.54
N GLY A 150 9.31 -8.08 19.33
CA GLY A 150 8.90 -9.44 19.02
C GLY A 150 7.41 -9.58 18.66
N SER A 151 6.60 -8.53 18.72
CA SER A 151 5.17 -8.58 18.38
C SER A 151 4.96 -9.00 16.93
N ASN A 152 5.79 -8.48 15.99
CA ASN A 152 5.74 -8.83 14.57
C ASN A 152 6.91 -9.75 14.15
N ALA A 153 7.40 -10.59 15.06
CA ALA A 153 8.54 -11.47 14.77
C ALA A 153 8.27 -12.40 13.58
N GLY A 154 9.23 -12.49 12.68
CA GLY A 154 9.18 -13.38 11.51
C GLY A 154 8.46 -12.81 10.28
N PHE A 155 7.85 -11.63 10.37
CA PHE A 155 7.21 -11.01 9.22
C PHE A 155 8.24 -10.48 8.22
N LEU A 156 9.14 -9.60 8.66
CA LEU A 156 10.13 -8.96 7.80
C LEU A 156 11.35 -9.87 7.59
N ARG A 157 11.56 -10.37 6.38
CA ARG A 157 12.67 -11.23 6.01
C ARG A 157 13.83 -10.43 5.43
N GLU A 158 15.07 -10.78 5.77
CA GLU A 158 16.26 -10.07 5.25
C GLU A 158 16.47 -10.26 3.74
N ASP A 159 15.98 -11.36 3.17
CA ASP A 159 16.22 -11.80 1.80
C ASP A 159 14.98 -11.66 0.87
N ALA A 160 13.92 -11.03 1.35
CA ALA A 160 12.71 -10.75 0.58
C ALA A 160 12.57 -9.24 0.31
N PRO A 161 12.24 -8.80 -0.91
CA PRO A 161 11.77 -7.43 -1.17
C PRO A 161 10.55 -7.09 -0.31
N LEU A 162 10.30 -5.80 -0.11
CA LEU A 162 9.20 -5.29 0.68
C LEU A 162 8.23 -4.50 -0.20
N SER A 163 6.96 -4.90 -0.17
CA SER A 163 5.84 -4.13 -0.72
C SER A 163 4.97 -3.62 0.42
N ILE A 164 4.67 -2.32 0.44
CA ILE A 164 3.72 -1.72 1.38
C ILE A 164 2.53 -1.19 0.60
N ILE A 165 1.32 -1.57 0.99
CA ILE A 165 0.09 -1.14 0.35
C ILE A 165 -0.73 -0.35 1.36
N PHE A 166 -0.90 0.94 1.12
CA PHE A 166 -1.73 1.82 1.93
C PHE A 166 -3.16 1.84 1.38
N VAL A 167 -4.15 1.66 2.26
CA VAL A 167 -5.57 1.68 1.92
C VAL A 167 -6.27 2.65 2.86
N SER A 168 -6.66 3.83 2.35
CA SER A 168 -7.28 4.89 3.17
C SER A 168 -8.10 5.85 2.29
N ASP A 169 -9.20 6.33 2.79
CA ASP A 169 -9.98 7.41 2.19
C ASP A 169 -9.60 8.79 2.75
N GLU A 170 -8.55 8.86 3.58
CA GLU A 170 -8.05 10.08 4.19
C GLU A 170 -6.58 10.36 3.89
N GLN A 171 -6.15 11.58 4.22
CA GLN A 171 -4.77 12.02 4.10
C GLN A 171 -3.91 11.51 5.25
N ASP A 172 -2.70 11.07 4.94
CA ASP A 172 -1.71 10.70 5.96
C ASP A 172 -1.24 11.90 6.78
N SER A 173 -1.29 11.80 8.10
CA SER A 173 -0.86 12.83 9.06
C SER A 173 0.47 12.50 9.75
N SER A 174 1.20 11.49 9.26
CA SER A 174 2.53 11.11 9.77
C SER A 174 3.53 12.27 9.72
N LEU A 175 4.46 12.30 10.69
CA LEU A 175 5.33 13.46 10.91
C LEU A 175 6.38 13.69 9.82
N LEU A 176 7.00 12.62 9.29
CA LEU A 176 8.02 12.76 8.24
C LEU A 176 7.37 13.03 6.88
N SER A 177 8.10 13.62 5.95
CA SER A 177 7.67 13.72 4.57
C SER A 177 7.65 12.34 3.89
N PRO A 178 6.90 12.15 2.77
CA PRO A 178 6.89 10.90 2.02
C PRO A 178 8.29 10.44 1.61
N ILE A 179 9.15 11.36 1.16
CA ILE A 179 10.55 11.03 0.85
C ILE A 179 11.33 10.57 2.08
N GLY A 180 11.03 11.13 3.26
CA GLY A 180 11.64 10.71 4.52
C GLY A 180 11.25 9.27 4.86
N TYR A 181 9.98 8.90 4.71
CA TYR A 181 9.52 7.52 4.89
C TYR A 181 10.09 6.58 3.82
N ALA A 182 10.12 6.99 2.55
CA ALA A 182 10.75 6.19 1.50
C ALA A 182 12.20 5.83 1.86
N GLN A 183 12.97 6.78 2.38
CA GLN A 183 14.35 6.54 2.83
C GLN A 183 14.42 5.56 4.00
N GLN A 184 13.50 5.65 4.98
CA GLN A 184 13.45 4.71 6.11
C GLN A 184 13.15 3.29 5.63
N PHE A 185 12.13 3.10 4.81
CA PHE A 185 11.77 1.79 4.28
C PHE A 185 12.86 1.19 3.38
N GLN A 186 13.47 1.99 2.50
CA GLN A 186 14.61 1.55 1.68
C GLN A 186 15.79 1.10 2.53
N ASN A 187 16.04 1.76 3.68
CA ASN A 187 17.10 1.37 4.59
C ASN A 187 16.87 -0.01 5.23
N LEU A 188 15.63 -0.41 5.47
CA LEU A 188 15.31 -1.75 5.98
C LEU A 188 15.77 -2.85 5.01
N LYS A 189 15.68 -2.58 3.72
CA LYS A 189 16.03 -3.53 2.64
C LYS A 189 17.34 -3.20 1.93
N ARG A 190 18.15 -2.29 2.47
CA ARG A 190 19.37 -1.76 1.83
C ARG A 190 20.36 -2.83 1.36
N LYS A 191 20.37 -4.03 1.99
CA LYS A 191 21.22 -5.14 1.60
C LYS A 191 20.83 -5.75 0.25
N LEU A 192 19.57 -5.64 -0.16
CA LEU A 192 19.01 -6.19 -1.40
C LEU A 192 19.14 -5.21 -2.59
N GLY A 193 19.46 -3.94 -2.34
CA GLY A 193 19.58 -2.92 -3.39
C GLY A 193 18.43 -1.91 -3.39
N ARG A 194 18.41 -0.99 -4.37
CA ARG A 194 17.45 0.11 -4.43
C ARG A 194 16.03 -0.31 -4.74
N ASP A 195 15.89 -1.34 -5.56
CA ASP A 195 14.60 -1.78 -6.09
C ASP A 195 13.95 -2.86 -5.19
N SER A 196 14.42 -2.95 -3.95
CA SER A 196 13.92 -3.93 -2.97
C SER A 196 12.79 -3.43 -2.08
N PHE A 197 12.28 -2.22 -2.36
CA PHE A 197 11.14 -1.63 -1.68
C PHE A 197 10.24 -0.88 -2.65
N VAL A 198 8.95 -1.13 -2.58
CA VAL A 198 7.90 -0.42 -3.30
C VAL A 198 6.76 -0.08 -2.34
N ALA A 199 6.19 1.10 -2.47
CA ALA A 199 4.95 1.48 -1.82
C ALA A 199 3.86 1.69 -2.87
N SER A 200 2.67 1.16 -2.63
CA SER A 200 1.49 1.38 -3.45
C SER A 200 0.38 1.99 -2.61
N ALA A 201 -0.58 2.65 -3.24
CA ALA A 201 -1.65 3.34 -2.57
C ALA A 201 -3.02 3.02 -3.22
N LEU A 202 -3.98 2.61 -2.43
CA LEU A 202 -5.40 2.53 -2.78
C LEU A 202 -6.11 3.60 -1.95
N VAL A 203 -6.22 4.80 -2.51
CA VAL A 203 -6.63 6.02 -1.78
C VAL A 203 -7.55 6.89 -2.63
N SER A 204 -8.18 7.90 -2.02
CA SER A 204 -8.89 8.90 -2.82
C SER A 204 -7.90 9.68 -3.68
N THR A 205 -8.15 9.73 -4.99
CA THR A 205 -7.27 10.37 -5.97
C THR A 205 -7.77 11.75 -6.41
N THR A 206 -9.02 12.10 -6.11
CA THR A 206 -9.66 13.37 -6.53
C THR A 206 -10.41 14.02 -5.38
N GLU A 207 -10.47 15.36 -5.38
CA GLU A 207 -11.27 16.13 -4.42
C GLU A 207 -12.79 16.03 -4.67
N GLU A 208 -13.20 15.52 -5.82
CA GLU A 208 -14.61 15.49 -6.23
C GLU A 208 -15.35 14.25 -5.72
N ALA A 209 -14.70 13.36 -5.00
CA ALA A 209 -15.28 12.15 -4.39
C ALA A 209 -16.22 11.35 -5.34
N ILE A 210 -15.93 11.36 -6.64
CA ILE A 210 -16.74 10.70 -7.67
C ILE A 210 -16.67 9.18 -7.44
N GLY A 211 -17.80 8.58 -7.06
CA GLY A 211 -17.90 7.15 -6.80
C GLY A 211 -17.72 6.75 -5.33
N CYS A 212 -17.40 7.69 -4.46
CA CYS A 212 -17.47 7.50 -3.01
C CYS A 212 -18.87 7.87 -2.52
N ASP A 213 -19.62 6.89 -2.02
CA ASP A 213 -21.06 6.97 -1.83
C ASP A 213 -21.50 7.56 -0.47
N ASP A 214 -20.58 8.01 0.38
CA ASP A 214 -20.95 8.56 1.68
C ASP A 214 -20.85 10.10 1.69
N PRO A 215 -22.02 10.80 1.62
CA PRO A 215 -22.03 12.27 1.64
C PRO A 215 -21.67 12.85 3.02
N ASP A 216 -21.76 12.06 4.09
CA ASP A 216 -21.50 12.50 5.45
C ASP A 216 -19.98 12.40 5.78
N PHE A 217 -19.25 11.56 5.04
CA PHE A 217 -17.80 11.36 5.16
C PHE A 217 -17.14 11.43 3.77
N PRO A 218 -17.03 12.65 3.20
CA PRO A 218 -16.36 12.80 1.91
C PRO A 218 -14.86 12.47 2.07
N PRO A 219 -14.29 11.63 1.22
CA PRO A 219 -12.88 11.26 1.32
C PRO A 219 -11.97 12.45 1.06
N ASN A 220 -10.83 12.46 1.72
CA ASN A 220 -9.74 13.40 1.47
C ASN A 220 -8.74 12.78 0.50
N VAL A 221 -8.18 13.60 -0.41
CA VAL A 221 -7.15 13.12 -1.32
C VAL A 221 -5.93 12.63 -0.55
N GLY A 222 -5.55 11.37 -0.76
CA GLY A 222 -4.40 10.73 -0.13
C GLY A 222 -3.07 11.15 -0.76
N SER A 223 -2.85 12.46 -0.95
CA SER A 223 -1.73 13.00 -1.75
C SER A 223 -0.35 12.56 -1.23
N ARG A 224 -0.19 12.37 0.06
CA ARG A 224 1.07 11.90 0.65
C ARG A 224 1.34 10.42 0.32
N TYR A 225 0.32 9.57 0.34
CA TYR A 225 0.43 8.18 -0.09
C TYR A 225 0.72 8.08 -1.59
N ILE A 226 0.06 8.92 -2.40
CA ILE A 226 0.30 9.02 -3.85
C ILE A 226 1.77 9.42 -4.10
N GLU A 227 2.27 10.48 -3.44
CA GLU A 227 3.67 10.89 -3.55
C GLU A 227 4.64 9.75 -3.20
N LEU A 228 4.38 9.01 -2.11
CA LEU A 228 5.23 7.88 -1.71
C LEU A 228 5.22 6.77 -2.77
N ALA A 229 4.05 6.44 -3.32
CA ALA A 229 3.92 5.44 -4.38
C ALA A 229 4.70 5.86 -5.64
N GLU A 230 4.55 7.10 -6.09
CA GLU A 230 5.28 7.64 -7.24
C GLU A 230 6.80 7.65 -7.02
N LEU A 231 7.27 8.03 -5.83
CA LEU A 231 8.70 8.04 -5.47
C LEU A 231 9.34 6.64 -5.52
N THR A 232 8.55 5.59 -5.32
CA THR A 232 9.03 4.21 -5.23
C THR A 232 8.66 3.35 -6.44
N GLY A 233 7.95 3.92 -7.41
CA GLY A 233 7.51 3.22 -8.63
C GLY A 233 6.33 2.28 -8.41
N GLY A 234 5.58 2.48 -7.33
CA GLY A 234 4.39 1.69 -7.03
C GLY A 234 3.13 2.13 -7.78
N ILE A 235 2.02 1.50 -7.45
CA ILE A 235 0.74 1.69 -8.11
C ILE A 235 -0.14 2.60 -7.26
N VAL A 236 -0.88 3.49 -7.94
CA VAL A 236 -1.94 4.29 -7.34
C VAL A 236 -3.28 3.78 -7.89
N GLY A 237 -4.17 3.38 -6.99
CA GLY A 237 -5.54 3.01 -7.27
C GLY A 237 -6.51 3.97 -6.58
N ASP A 238 -7.70 4.14 -7.17
CA ASP A 238 -8.74 4.98 -6.59
C ASP A 238 -9.65 4.13 -5.67
N ILE A 239 -9.69 4.47 -4.38
CA ILE A 239 -10.54 3.79 -3.39
C ILE A 239 -12.03 4.00 -3.66
N CYS A 240 -12.40 5.06 -4.38
CA CYS A 240 -13.77 5.35 -4.79
C CYS A 240 -14.23 4.51 -6.00
N SER A 241 -13.34 3.71 -6.60
CA SER A 241 -13.71 2.79 -7.68
C SER A 241 -14.78 1.81 -7.22
N SER A 242 -15.77 1.56 -8.08
CA SER A 242 -16.82 0.56 -7.82
C SER A 242 -16.29 -0.88 -7.82
N ASP A 243 -15.15 -1.12 -8.49
CA ASP A 243 -14.53 -2.43 -8.66
C ASP A 243 -13.04 -2.36 -8.30
N PHE A 244 -12.64 -3.13 -7.31
CA PHE A 244 -11.25 -3.21 -6.85
C PHE A 244 -10.45 -4.30 -7.59
N GLU A 245 -11.11 -5.24 -8.28
CA GLU A 245 -10.42 -6.37 -8.89
C GLU A 245 -9.28 -5.95 -9.83
N PRO A 246 -9.45 -4.99 -10.78
CA PRO A 246 -8.36 -4.58 -11.65
C PRO A 246 -7.22 -3.87 -10.91
N ILE A 247 -7.53 -3.25 -9.76
CA ILE A 247 -6.54 -2.53 -8.95
C ILE A 247 -5.72 -3.53 -8.14
N VAL A 248 -6.38 -4.45 -7.43
CA VAL A 248 -5.70 -5.45 -6.60
C VAL A 248 -4.87 -6.42 -7.43
N GLN A 249 -5.31 -6.75 -8.66
CA GLN A 249 -4.50 -7.52 -9.61
C GLN A 249 -3.19 -6.78 -9.94
N LYS A 250 -3.25 -5.48 -10.22
CA LYS A 250 -2.05 -4.67 -10.48
C LYS A 250 -1.15 -4.57 -9.26
N LEU A 251 -1.72 -4.45 -8.05
CA LEU A 251 -0.96 -4.41 -6.81
C LEU A 251 -0.18 -5.71 -6.58
N GLY A 252 -0.68 -6.85 -7.02
CA GLY A 252 0.03 -8.13 -7.02
C GLY A 252 1.18 -8.19 -8.03
N LEU A 253 1.19 -7.32 -9.04
CA LEU A 253 2.22 -7.27 -10.09
C LEU A 253 3.35 -6.27 -9.79
N ALA A 254 3.19 -5.39 -8.78
CA ALA A 254 4.15 -4.37 -8.40
C ALA A 254 5.14 -4.90 -7.36
#